data_654d3a88da69a20e00ea828ec38da19d
#
_entry.id   654d3a88da69a20e00ea828ec38da19d
#
_cell.length_a   1.000
_cell.length_b   1.000
_cell.length_c   1.000
_cell.angle_alpha   90.00
_cell.angle_beta   90.00
_cell.angle_gamma   90.00
#
_symmetry.space_group_name_H-M   'P 1'
#
loop_
_entity.id
_entity.type
_entity.pdbx_description
1 polymer ?
#
loop_
_entity_poly.entity_id
_entity_poly.type
_entity_poly.pdbx_seq_one_letter_code
_entity_poly.pdbx_strand_id
1 'polypeptide(L)'
;MRVAALYDIHGNLPALDAVLAEVDADVVVIGGDTVAGPAPAETLERLRSLDADVRFIRGNADREVYEERQGLAPPEVMEFVRARLSREQIDFLRSLPLTLSIGRVLFCHATPRDDEEILTRISPDERWREALAGVDAEVVVCGHTHVQFDRQIGKVRLVNAGSVGMPYAEEPGAYWALLDGTDVELRYTRCQAPDVSEWPVEWPQASDDEATEFFEKLSREQS
;
A
#
# COMPACT_ATOMS: atom_id res chain seq x y z
N MET A 1 -21.51 0.16 5.89
CA MET A 1 -20.53 -0.95 5.69
C MET A 1 -19.16 -0.36 5.90
N ARG A 2 -18.50 -0.84 6.95
CA ARG A 2 -17.17 -0.35 7.34
C ARG A 2 -16.09 -1.12 6.60
N VAL A 3 -15.09 -0.42 6.08
CA VAL A 3 -13.96 -0.98 5.35
C VAL A 3 -12.67 -0.48 5.98
N ALA A 4 -11.80 -1.40 6.41
CA ALA A 4 -10.43 -1.07 6.78
C ALA A 4 -9.53 -1.20 5.54
N ALA A 5 -8.81 -0.15 5.20
CA ALA A 5 -7.92 -0.10 4.04
C ALA A 5 -6.46 -0.08 4.53
N LEU A 6 -5.76 -1.20 4.33
CA LEU A 6 -4.40 -1.46 4.77
C LEU A 6 -3.50 -1.53 3.54
N TYR A 7 -2.56 -0.61 3.45
CA TYR A 7 -1.64 -0.46 2.31
C TYR A 7 -0.19 -0.65 2.75
N ASP A 8 0.64 -1.05 1.82
CA ASP A 8 2.10 -1.03 1.98
C ASP A 8 2.54 -1.71 3.29
N ILE A 9 2.12 -2.98 3.46
CA ILE A 9 2.38 -3.77 4.67
C ILE A 9 3.84 -4.20 4.73
N HIS A 10 4.47 -4.41 3.56
CA HIS A 10 5.90 -4.68 3.43
C HIS A 10 6.42 -5.76 4.40
N GLY A 11 5.71 -6.90 4.48
CA GLY A 11 6.16 -8.01 5.31
C GLY A 11 6.39 -7.65 6.79
N ASN A 12 5.82 -6.55 7.28
CA ASN A 12 5.93 -6.10 8.66
C ASN A 12 4.80 -6.72 9.50
N LEU A 13 5.00 -7.98 9.88
CA LEU A 13 4.01 -8.73 10.64
C LEU A 13 3.65 -8.09 11.98
N PRO A 14 4.59 -7.57 12.80
CA PRO A 14 4.24 -6.87 14.04
C PRO A 14 3.33 -5.65 13.85
N ALA A 15 3.57 -4.86 12.81
CA ALA A 15 2.73 -3.71 12.50
C ALA A 15 1.34 -4.13 12.03
N LEU A 16 1.27 -5.17 11.17
CA LEU A 16 0.00 -5.75 10.73
C LEU A 16 -0.82 -6.27 11.91
N ASP A 17 -0.22 -7.05 12.82
CA ASP A 17 -0.93 -7.59 13.98
C ASP A 17 -1.43 -6.50 14.92
N ALA A 18 -0.66 -5.42 15.11
CA ALA A 18 -1.09 -4.27 15.89
C ALA A 18 -2.32 -3.59 15.28
N VAL A 19 -2.32 -3.35 13.96
CA VAL A 19 -3.48 -2.79 13.25
C VAL A 19 -4.68 -3.72 13.32
N LEU A 20 -4.50 -5.01 13.06
CA LEU A 20 -5.59 -6.00 13.09
C LEU A 20 -6.25 -6.11 14.46
N ALA A 21 -5.53 -5.83 15.55
CA ALA A 21 -6.09 -5.79 16.90
C ALA A 21 -7.04 -4.60 17.13
N GLU A 22 -6.95 -3.54 16.34
CA GLU A 22 -7.79 -2.33 16.40
C GLU A 22 -8.89 -2.31 15.32
N VAL A 23 -8.75 -3.13 14.26
CA VAL A 23 -9.70 -3.16 13.14
C VAL A 23 -11.07 -3.69 13.60
N ASP A 24 -12.09 -2.85 13.44
CA ASP A 24 -13.50 -3.18 13.58
C ASP A 24 -14.21 -2.78 12.26
N ALA A 25 -14.21 -3.68 11.28
CA ALA A 25 -14.72 -3.45 9.95
C ALA A 25 -15.39 -4.71 9.36
N ASP A 26 -16.34 -4.51 8.45
CA ASP A 26 -17.02 -5.59 7.73
C ASP A 26 -16.12 -6.22 6.65
N VAL A 27 -15.24 -5.40 6.07
CA VAL A 27 -14.30 -5.77 5.00
C VAL A 27 -12.92 -5.21 5.30
N VAL A 28 -11.88 -5.99 5.04
CA VAL A 28 -10.49 -5.56 5.06
C VAL A 28 -9.97 -5.53 3.63
N VAL A 29 -9.57 -4.36 3.13
CA VAL A 29 -8.93 -4.20 1.82
C VAL A 29 -7.42 -4.12 2.01
N ILE A 30 -6.69 -5.01 1.34
CA ILE A 30 -5.23 -5.00 1.27
C ILE A 30 -4.84 -4.31 -0.02
N GLY A 31 -4.28 -3.12 0.12
CA GLY A 31 -4.03 -2.16 -0.95
C GLY A 31 -2.73 -2.34 -1.73
N GLY A 32 -2.14 -3.53 -1.69
CA GLY A 32 -0.89 -3.83 -2.39
C GLY A 32 0.36 -3.67 -1.52
N ASP A 33 1.50 -4.05 -2.10
CA ASP A 33 2.82 -4.09 -1.47
C ASP A 33 2.80 -4.84 -0.12
N THR A 34 2.26 -6.06 -0.21
CA THR A 34 2.03 -6.92 0.95
C THR A 34 3.33 -7.56 1.45
N VAL A 35 4.18 -8.05 0.50
CA VAL A 35 5.23 -9.02 0.82
C VAL A 35 6.65 -8.48 0.80
N ALA A 36 6.91 -7.31 0.24
CA ALA A 36 8.27 -6.77 0.11
C ALA A 36 8.85 -6.27 1.44
N GLY A 37 9.15 -7.20 2.35
CA GLY A 37 9.64 -6.91 3.69
C GLY A 37 10.16 -8.14 4.45
N PRO A 38 10.43 -8.02 5.76
CA PRO A 38 11.18 -9.00 6.54
C PRO A 38 10.49 -10.36 6.70
N ALA A 39 9.16 -10.40 6.75
CA ALA A 39 8.36 -11.61 6.96
C ALA A 39 7.32 -11.80 5.85
N PRO A 40 7.74 -12.04 4.58
CA PRO A 40 6.83 -12.03 3.42
C PRO A 40 5.78 -13.14 3.47
N ALA A 41 6.18 -14.37 3.73
CA ALA A 41 5.30 -15.53 3.74
C ALA A 41 4.33 -15.49 4.91
N GLU A 42 4.83 -15.19 6.08
CA GLU A 42 4.08 -15.13 7.34
C GLU A 42 3.01 -14.01 7.29
N THR A 43 3.36 -12.85 6.73
CA THR A 43 2.44 -11.73 6.56
C THR A 43 1.29 -12.09 5.60
N LEU A 44 1.62 -12.69 4.46
CA LEU A 44 0.60 -13.12 3.51
C LEU A 44 -0.31 -14.21 4.10
N GLU A 45 0.25 -15.19 4.79
CA GLU A 45 -0.51 -16.26 5.44
C GLU A 45 -1.40 -15.72 6.56
N ARG A 46 -0.89 -14.79 7.36
CA ARG A 46 -1.66 -14.11 8.41
C ARG A 46 -2.92 -13.44 7.84
N LEU A 47 -2.79 -12.74 6.71
CA LEU A 47 -3.93 -12.09 6.04
C LEU A 47 -4.92 -13.11 5.46
N ARG A 48 -4.42 -14.16 4.82
CA ARG A 48 -5.26 -15.23 4.22
C ARG A 48 -5.98 -16.07 5.26
N SER A 49 -5.47 -16.14 6.49
CA SER A 49 -6.06 -16.89 7.60
C SER A 49 -7.08 -16.11 8.44
N LEU A 50 -7.34 -14.85 8.12
CA LEU A 50 -8.34 -14.05 8.84
C LEU A 50 -9.75 -14.60 8.61
N ASP A 51 -10.50 -14.73 9.69
CA ASP A 51 -11.95 -15.03 9.64
C ASP A 51 -12.73 -13.72 9.37
N ALA A 52 -12.51 -13.14 8.18
CA ALA A 52 -13.10 -11.87 7.74
C ALA A 52 -13.19 -11.83 6.20
N ASP A 53 -13.98 -10.92 5.64
CA ASP A 53 -13.97 -10.62 4.20
C ASP A 53 -12.71 -9.81 3.87
N VAL A 54 -11.66 -10.50 3.45
CA VAL A 54 -10.37 -9.87 3.05
C VAL A 54 -10.29 -9.82 1.54
N ARG A 55 -10.10 -8.61 1.01
CA ARG A 55 -9.98 -8.37 -0.44
C ARG A 55 -8.64 -7.75 -0.75
N PHE A 56 -8.00 -8.25 -1.79
CA PHE A 56 -6.65 -7.85 -2.17
C PHE A 56 -6.65 -7.15 -3.53
N ILE A 57 -5.81 -6.15 -3.66
CA ILE A 57 -5.29 -5.65 -4.92
C ILE A 57 -3.77 -5.78 -4.93
N ARG A 58 -3.16 -5.79 -6.11
CA ARG A 58 -1.71 -5.88 -6.22
C ARG A 58 -1.05 -4.51 -6.09
N GLY A 59 0.14 -4.49 -5.46
CA GLY A 59 1.09 -3.39 -5.58
C GLY A 59 2.21 -3.70 -6.58
N ASN A 60 3.07 -2.71 -6.85
CA ASN A 60 4.20 -2.90 -7.73
C ASN A 60 5.21 -3.91 -7.17
N ALA A 61 5.50 -3.89 -5.87
CA ALA A 61 6.42 -4.85 -5.27
C ALA A 61 5.84 -6.27 -5.22
N ASP A 62 4.52 -6.44 -5.09
CA ASP A 62 3.87 -7.75 -5.25
C ASP A 62 4.02 -8.27 -6.69
N ARG A 63 3.90 -7.40 -7.70
CA ARG A 63 4.11 -7.73 -9.12
C ARG A 63 5.57 -8.08 -9.41
N GLU A 64 6.52 -7.34 -8.86
CA GLU A 64 7.96 -7.57 -9.02
C GLU A 64 8.41 -8.94 -8.51
N VAL A 65 7.65 -9.58 -7.61
CA VAL A 65 7.95 -10.96 -7.16
C VAL A 65 7.94 -11.96 -8.33
N TYR A 66 7.04 -11.82 -9.29
CA TYR A 66 6.86 -12.78 -10.37
C TYR A 66 7.25 -12.24 -11.76
N GLU A 67 7.58 -10.97 -11.88
CA GLU A 67 8.15 -10.40 -13.11
C GLU A 67 9.68 -10.42 -13.07
N GLU A 68 10.29 -10.62 -14.24
CA GLU A 68 11.75 -10.55 -14.39
C GLU A 68 12.25 -9.11 -14.58
N ARG A 69 11.32 -8.17 -14.76
CA ARG A 69 11.65 -6.74 -14.93
C ARG A 69 12.12 -6.15 -13.61
N GLN A 70 13.20 -5.39 -13.63
CA GLN A 70 13.60 -4.57 -12.50
C GLN A 70 12.56 -3.45 -12.31
N GLY A 71 12.00 -3.36 -11.11
CA GLY A 71 11.09 -2.32 -10.67
C GLY A 71 11.75 -1.31 -9.73
N LEU A 72 10.99 -0.81 -8.77
CA LEU A 72 11.47 0.15 -7.77
C LEU A 72 12.26 -0.50 -6.63
N ALA A 73 11.95 -1.76 -6.30
CA ALA A 73 12.62 -2.45 -5.23
C ALA A 73 14.04 -2.87 -5.64
N PRO A 74 15.05 -2.77 -4.74
CA PRO A 74 16.38 -3.29 -4.99
C PRO A 74 16.37 -4.78 -5.35
N PRO A 75 17.23 -5.25 -6.26
CA PRO A 75 17.29 -6.67 -6.65
C PRO A 75 17.46 -7.62 -5.47
N GLU A 76 18.28 -7.24 -4.49
CA GLU A 76 18.55 -8.03 -3.27
C GLU A 76 17.28 -8.21 -2.42
N VAL A 77 16.42 -7.21 -2.39
CA VAL A 77 15.11 -7.27 -1.72
C VAL A 77 14.20 -8.28 -2.41
N MET A 78 14.09 -8.21 -3.74
CA MET A 78 13.26 -9.15 -4.49
C MET A 78 13.79 -10.58 -4.44
N GLU A 79 15.11 -10.77 -4.42
CA GLU A 79 15.73 -12.09 -4.23
C GLU A 79 15.40 -12.65 -2.84
N PHE A 80 15.54 -11.84 -1.80
CA PHE A 80 15.18 -12.21 -0.43
C PHE A 80 13.72 -12.64 -0.29
N VAL A 81 12.80 -11.87 -0.87
CA VAL A 81 11.35 -12.12 -0.83
C VAL A 81 11.00 -13.39 -1.60
N ARG A 82 11.49 -13.54 -2.84
CA ARG A 82 11.24 -14.73 -3.68
C ARG A 82 11.72 -16.02 -3.03
N ALA A 83 12.87 -15.97 -2.34
CA ALA A 83 13.43 -17.14 -1.67
C ALA A 83 12.58 -17.64 -0.48
N ARG A 84 11.70 -16.80 0.06
CA ARG A 84 10.85 -17.10 1.21
C ARG A 84 9.40 -17.40 0.86
N LEU A 85 8.97 -17.11 -0.35
CA LEU A 85 7.60 -17.38 -0.79
C LEU A 85 7.48 -18.76 -1.45
N SER A 86 6.41 -19.48 -1.13
CA SER A 86 6.03 -20.68 -1.85
C SER A 86 5.50 -20.34 -3.24
N ARG A 87 5.49 -21.36 -4.13
CA ARG A 87 4.91 -21.21 -5.47
C ARG A 87 3.43 -20.82 -5.41
N GLU A 88 2.68 -21.41 -4.47
CA GLU A 88 1.26 -21.09 -4.28
C GLU A 88 1.06 -19.61 -3.91
N GLN A 89 1.89 -19.08 -3.01
CA GLN A 89 1.85 -17.67 -2.63
C GLN A 89 2.20 -16.74 -3.81
N ILE A 90 3.20 -17.09 -4.61
CA ILE A 90 3.56 -16.35 -5.84
C ILE A 90 2.40 -16.39 -6.86
N ASP A 91 1.79 -17.55 -7.08
CA ASP A 91 0.65 -17.68 -7.99
C ASP A 91 -0.58 -16.92 -7.47
N PHE A 92 -0.77 -16.83 -6.16
CA PHE A 92 -1.79 -15.97 -5.55
C PHE A 92 -1.51 -14.48 -5.84
N LEU A 93 -0.31 -13.97 -5.60
CA LEU A 93 0.06 -12.58 -5.90
C LEU A 93 -0.16 -12.24 -7.39
N ARG A 94 0.17 -13.17 -8.28
CA ARG A 94 -0.06 -13.00 -9.73
C ARG A 94 -1.54 -12.89 -10.10
N SER A 95 -2.44 -13.46 -9.31
CA SER A 95 -3.88 -13.44 -9.56
C SER A 95 -4.57 -12.14 -9.10
N LEU A 96 -3.87 -11.27 -8.38
CA LEU A 96 -4.46 -10.08 -7.78
C LEU A 96 -4.85 -9.03 -8.83
N PRO A 97 -6.03 -8.40 -8.72
CA PRO A 97 -6.47 -7.35 -9.62
C PRO A 97 -5.69 -6.03 -9.36
N LEU A 98 -5.68 -5.16 -10.35
CA LEU A 98 -5.08 -3.82 -10.24
C LEU A 98 -5.94 -2.90 -9.35
N THR A 99 -7.26 -3.02 -9.44
CA THR A 99 -8.21 -2.19 -8.71
C THR A 99 -9.36 -3.00 -8.15
N LEU A 100 -10.02 -2.45 -7.13
CA LEU A 100 -11.22 -3.01 -6.52
C LEU A 100 -12.21 -1.88 -6.24
N SER A 101 -13.50 -2.11 -6.49
CA SER A 101 -14.54 -1.15 -6.11
C SER A 101 -15.47 -1.72 -5.03
N ILE A 102 -15.81 -0.91 -4.05
CA ILE A 102 -16.82 -1.19 -3.03
C ILE A 102 -17.77 0.00 -2.98
N GLY A 103 -18.97 -0.18 -3.46
CA GLY A 103 -19.93 0.91 -3.60
C GLY A 103 -19.39 2.02 -4.51
N ARG A 104 -19.21 3.22 -3.96
CA ARG A 104 -18.69 4.40 -4.68
C ARG A 104 -17.22 4.69 -4.35
N VAL A 105 -16.52 3.73 -3.73
CA VAL A 105 -15.10 3.82 -3.42
C VAL A 105 -14.31 2.91 -4.35
N LEU A 106 -13.29 3.45 -5.00
CA LEU A 106 -12.30 2.72 -5.78
C LEU A 106 -11.01 2.60 -4.96
N PHE A 107 -10.45 1.41 -4.89
CA PHE A 107 -9.15 1.12 -4.29
C PHE A 107 -8.15 0.77 -5.39
N CYS A 108 -7.00 1.40 -5.39
CA CYS A 108 -5.86 1.13 -6.26
C CYS A 108 -4.57 1.22 -5.45
N HIS A 109 -3.46 0.63 -5.91
CA HIS A 109 -2.20 0.75 -5.18
C HIS A 109 -1.61 2.17 -5.35
N ALA A 110 -1.21 2.54 -6.54
CA ALA A 110 -0.69 3.87 -6.87
C ALA A 110 -1.76 4.73 -7.54
N THR A 111 -2.15 4.37 -8.76
CA THR A 111 -3.24 5.03 -9.50
C THR A 111 -4.21 3.98 -10.08
N PRO A 112 -5.43 4.37 -10.51
CA PRO A 112 -6.37 3.42 -11.10
C PRO A 112 -5.86 2.75 -12.39
N ARG A 113 -4.88 3.33 -13.06
CA ARG A 113 -4.34 2.85 -14.34
C ARG A 113 -3.01 2.13 -14.20
N ASP A 114 -2.28 2.32 -13.09
CA ASP A 114 -0.92 1.82 -12.94
C ASP A 114 -0.57 1.61 -11.46
N ASP A 115 0.09 0.49 -11.13
CA ASP A 115 0.49 0.15 -9.76
C ASP A 115 1.87 0.71 -9.36
N GLU A 116 2.55 1.43 -10.27
CA GLU A 116 3.91 1.99 -10.07
C GLU A 116 3.98 3.51 -10.32
N GLU A 117 2.90 4.12 -10.84
CA GLU A 117 2.87 5.55 -11.16
C GLU A 117 3.00 6.41 -9.90
N ILE A 118 4.05 7.22 -9.84
CA ILE A 118 4.34 8.06 -8.67
C ILE A 118 3.60 9.39 -8.75
N LEU A 119 2.59 9.54 -7.90
CA LEU A 119 1.89 10.79 -7.64
C LEU A 119 1.79 11.01 -6.13
N THR A 120 2.24 12.19 -5.66
CA THR A 120 2.35 12.52 -4.24
C THR A 120 1.28 13.52 -3.79
N ARG A 121 1.29 13.86 -2.49
CA ARG A 121 0.43 14.91 -1.91
C ARG A 121 0.62 16.29 -2.54
N ILE A 122 1.79 16.57 -3.15
CA ILE A 122 2.10 17.86 -3.79
C ILE A 122 2.10 17.80 -5.32
N SER A 123 1.90 16.63 -5.92
CA SER A 123 1.80 16.50 -7.37
C SER A 123 0.67 17.39 -7.91
N PRO A 124 0.87 18.05 -9.07
CA PRO A 124 -0.14 18.93 -9.66
C PRO A 124 -1.48 18.23 -9.89
N ASP A 125 -2.58 18.94 -9.62
CA ASP A 125 -3.94 18.44 -9.85
C ASP A 125 -4.16 17.90 -11.27
N GLU A 126 -3.48 18.45 -12.26
CA GLU A 126 -3.57 18.02 -13.65
C GLU A 126 -3.15 16.57 -13.82
N ARG A 127 -1.99 16.19 -13.23
CA ARG A 127 -1.50 14.80 -13.27
C ARG A 127 -2.48 13.84 -12.60
N TRP A 128 -3.05 14.23 -11.45
CA TRP A 128 -4.08 13.46 -10.79
C TRP A 128 -5.36 13.34 -11.62
N ARG A 129 -5.80 14.43 -12.31
CA ARG A 129 -6.96 14.38 -13.21
C ARG A 129 -6.74 13.43 -14.38
N GLU A 130 -5.53 13.38 -14.92
CA GLU A 130 -5.17 12.43 -15.98
C GLU A 130 -5.21 10.98 -15.47
N ALA A 131 -4.65 10.71 -14.29
CA ALA A 131 -4.65 9.39 -13.68
C ALA A 131 -6.07 8.91 -13.29
N LEU A 132 -6.96 9.85 -12.93
CA LEU A 132 -8.36 9.60 -12.56
C LEU A 132 -9.32 9.65 -13.75
N ALA A 133 -8.83 9.81 -15.00
CA ALA A 133 -9.68 9.92 -16.16
C ALA A 133 -10.53 8.66 -16.36
N GLY A 134 -11.85 8.84 -16.48
CA GLY A 134 -12.79 7.74 -16.66
C GLY A 134 -13.19 6.99 -15.38
N VAL A 135 -12.70 7.40 -14.23
CA VAL A 135 -13.08 6.82 -12.93
C VAL A 135 -14.47 7.33 -12.53
N ASP A 136 -15.40 6.38 -12.30
CA ASP A 136 -16.74 6.65 -11.76
C ASP A 136 -16.79 6.26 -10.27
N ALA A 137 -16.11 7.05 -9.42
CA ALA A 137 -16.11 6.90 -7.98
C ALA A 137 -16.17 8.27 -7.30
N GLU A 138 -16.72 8.31 -6.08
CA GLU A 138 -16.72 9.51 -5.24
C GLU A 138 -15.40 9.63 -4.45
N VAL A 139 -14.85 8.47 -4.07
CA VAL A 139 -13.61 8.36 -3.31
C VAL A 139 -12.66 7.41 -4.03
N VAL A 140 -11.40 7.78 -4.14
CA VAL A 140 -10.30 6.89 -4.54
C VAL A 140 -9.33 6.79 -3.37
N VAL A 141 -9.04 5.56 -2.96
CA VAL A 141 -8.06 5.25 -1.90
C VAL A 141 -6.83 4.62 -2.54
N CYS A 142 -5.66 5.14 -2.20
CA CYS A 142 -4.37 4.65 -2.67
C CYS A 142 -3.33 4.54 -1.54
N GLY A 143 -2.11 4.11 -1.87
CA GLY A 143 -0.92 4.00 -1.02
C GLY A 143 0.34 4.38 -1.78
N HIS A 144 1.29 3.43 -1.93
CA HIS A 144 2.49 3.49 -2.76
C HIS A 144 3.57 4.49 -2.32
N THR A 145 3.20 5.73 -2.00
CA THR A 145 4.16 6.75 -1.54
C THR A 145 4.30 6.78 -0.01
N HIS A 146 3.60 5.91 0.71
CA HIS A 146 3.65 5.70 2.17
C HIS A 146 3.36 6.92 3.05
N VAL A 147 2.92 8.03 2.47
CA VAL A 147 2.60 9.29 3.16
C VAL A 147 1.10 9.52 3.11
N GLN A 148 0.46 9.63 4.29
CA GLN A 148 -0.97 9.92 4.35
C GLN A 148 -1.28 11.31 3.80
N PHE A 149 -2.33 11.39 2.99
CA PHE A 149 -2.94 12.66 2.59
C PHE A 149 -4.41 12.48 2.20
N ASP A 150 -5.15 13.60 2.20
CA ASP A 150 -6.55 13.70 1.80
C ASP A 150 -6.72 14.96 0.94
N ARG A 151 -7.11 14.80 -0.31
CA ARG A 151 -7.21 15.88 -1.29
C ARG A 151 -8.51 15.78 -2.09
N GLN A 152 -9.01 16.91 -2.54
CA GLN A 152 -10.11 16.97 -3.50
C GLN A 152 -9.55 17.22 -4.91
N ILE A 153 -9.75 16.28 -5.83
CA ILE A 153 -9.37 16.40 -7.24
C ILE A 153 -10.63 16.43 -8.12
N GLY A 154 -11.06 17.62 -8.47
CA GLY A 154 -12.34 17.78 -9.16
C GLY A 154 -13.52 17.30 -8.31
N LYS A 155 -14.21 16.24 -8.74
CA LYS A 155 -15.34 15.63 -8.00
C LYS A 155 -14.91 14.43 -7.13
N VAL A 156 -13.69 13.96 -7.26
CA VAL A 156 -13.17 12.79 -6.56
C VAL A 156 -12.42 13.23 -5.31
N ARG A 157 -12.78 12.66 -4.15
CA ARG A 157 -11.95 12.71 -2.95
C ARG A 157 -10.86 11.67 -3.08
N LEU A 158 -9.61 12.08 -3.09
CA LEU A 158 -8.43 11.24 -3.20
C LEU A 158 -7.76 11.12 -1.84
N VAL A 159 -7.62 9.88 -1.35
CA VAL A 159 -7.05 9.60 -0.04
C VAL A 159 -5.88 8.63 -0.19
N ASN A 160 -4.71 8.99 0.31
CA ASN A 160 -3.64 8.03 0.52
C ASN A 160 -3.71 7.51 1.96
N ALA A 161 -3.84 6.20 2.11
CA ALA A 161 -3.99 5.56 3.41
C ALA A 161 -2.68 5.54 4.24
N GLY A 162 -1.55 5.91 3.64
CA GLY A 162 -0.23 5.75 4.23
C GLY A 162 0.29 4.32 4.09
N SER A 163 1.14 3.89 4.99
CA SER A 163 1.72 2.55 5.01
C SER A 163 1.57 1.92 6.39
N VAL A 164 1.14 0.66 6.41
CA VAL A 164 1.10 -0.14 7.65
C VAL A 164 2.51 -0.55 8.07
N GLY A 165 3.33 -0.97 7.13
CA GLY A 165 4.61 -1.61 7.43
C GLY A 165 5.84 -0.72 7.33
N MET A 166 5.81 0.27 6.45
CA MET A 166 6.98 1.10 6.09
C MET A 166 6.58 2.58 5.93
N PRO A 167 5.94 3.18 6.93
CA PRO A 167 5.48 4.57 6.81
C PRO A 167 6.64 5.55 6.75
N TYR A 168 6.44 6.61 5.98
CA TYR A 168 7.27 7.80 6.04
C TYR A 168 6.49 8.88 6.80
N ALA A 169 6.86 9.04 8.07
CA ALA A 169 6.18 9.93 9.01
C ALA A 169 7.09 10.27 10.20
N GLU A 170 6.77 11.37 10.91
CA GLU A 170 7.53 11.76 12.11
C GLU A 170 7.36 10.77 13.27
N GLU A 171 6.15 10.21 13.44
CA GLU A 171 5.88 9.22 14.49
C GLU A 171 5.99 7.80 13.95
N PRO A 172 6.86 6.95 14.57
CA PRO A 172 6.94 5.53 14.22
C PRO A 172 5.64 4.81 14.57
N GLY A 173 5.07 4.06 13.62
CA GLY A 173 3.82 3.32 13.81
C GLY A 173 3.28 2.78 12.50
N ALA A 174 2.02 2.42 12.47
CA ALA A 174 1.31 1.96 11.29
C ALA A 174 0.21 2.96 10.91
N TYR A 175 0.13 3.30 9.63
CA TYR A 175 -0.81 4.26 9.09
C TYR A 175 -1.76 3.55 8.13
N TRP A 176 -3.07 3.78 8.29
CA TRP A 176 -4.12 3.11 7.53
C TRP A 176 -5.37 3.98 7.45
N ALA A 177 -6.40 3.53 6.76
CA ALA A 177 -7.66 4.26 6.66
C ALA A 177 -8.85 3.38 7.04
N LEU A 178 -9.84 3.99 7.71
CA LEU A 178 -11.13 3.39 8.01
C LEU A 178 -12.21 4.15 7.25
N LEU A 179 -13.07 3.43 6.55
CA LEU A 179 -14.16 4.01 5.79
C LEU A 179 -15.52 3.55 6.33
N ASP A 180 -16.52 4.45 6.32
CA ASP A 180 -17.93 4.11 6.40
C ASP A 180 -18.67 4.72 5.22
N GLY A 181 -19.01 3.87 4.23
CA GLY A 181 -19.45 4.35 2.93
C GLY A 181 -18.36 5.16 2.23
N THR A 182 -18.59 6.48 2.03
CA THR A 182 -17.63 7.44 1.45
C THR A 182 -16.95 8.33 2.48
N ASP A 183 -17.31 8.20 3.75
CA ASP A 183 -16.62 8.88 4.83
C ASP A 183 -15.31 8.15 5.13
N VAL A 184 -14.19 8.87 5.13
CA VAL A 184 -12.85 8.32 5.33
C VAL A 184 -12.20 8.99 6.54
N GLU A 185 -11.67 8.15 7.43
CA GLU A 185 -10.87 8.54 8.58
C GLU A 185 -9.46 7.97 8.43
N LEU A 186 -8.45 8.82 8.42
CA LEU A 186 -7.04 8.41 8.47
C LEU A 186 -6.68 8.01 9.91
N ARG A 187 -6.06 6.85 10.07
CA ARG A 187 -5.79 6.19 11.35
C ARG A 187 -4.29 6.00 11.55
N TYR A 188 -3.90 5.95 12.80
CA TYR A 188 -2.57 5.65 13.29
C TYR A 188 -2.67 4.60 14.40
N THR A 189 -1.80 3.59 14.34
CA THR A 189 -1.66 2.56 15.37
C THR A 189 -0.20 2.48 15.81
N ARG A 190 0.05 2.58 17.10
CA ARG A 190 1.40 2.39 17.64
C ARG A 190 1.79 0.91 17.53
N CYS A 191 2.94 0.63 16.93
CA CYS A 191 3.46 -0.73 16.79
C CYS A 191 4.95 -0.79 17.09
N GLN A 192 5.47 -2.02 17.20
CA GLN A 192 6.90 -2.28 17.30
C GLN A 192 7.52 -2.30 15.91
N ALA A 193 8.80 -1.91 15.84
CA ALA A 193 9.57 -2.09 14.61
C ALA A 193 9.70 -3.57 14.25
N PRO A 194 9.76 -3.92 12.95
CA PRO A 194 10.00 -5.30 12.53
C PRO A 194 11.43 -5.75 12.90
N ASP A 195 11.61 -7.07 13.01
CA ASP A 195 12.96 -7.64 13.05
C ASP A 195 13.56 -7.60 11.64
N VAL A 196 14.60 -6.79 11.47
CA VAL A 196 15.31 -6.59 10.21
C VAL A 196 16.69 -7.24 10.19
N SER A 197 16.99 -8.13 11.13
CA SER A 197 18.32 -8.76 11.27
C SER A 197 18.77 -9.54 10.02
N GLU A 198 17.83 -10.11 9.27
CA GLU A 198 18.09 -10.83 8.01
C GLU A 198 17.76 -9.99 6.76
N TRP A 199 17.22 -8.78 6.93
CA TRP A 199 16.83 -7.94 5.80
C TRP A 199 18.06 -7.45 5.03
N PRO A 200 18.08 -7.54 3.68
CA PRO A 200 19.32 -7.39 2.90
C PRO A 200 19.81 -5.96 2.73
N VAL A 201 18.98 -4.98 3.01
CA VAL A 201 19.30 -3.55 2.86
C VAL A 201 18.97 -2.79 4.13
N GLU A 202 19.35 -1.51 4.21
CA GLU A 202 18.90 -0.65 5.31
C GLU A 202 17.38 -0.49 5.29
N TRP A 203 16.73 -0.65 6.44
CA TRP A 203 15.29 -0.41 6.55
C TRP A 203 15.00 1.07 6.39
N PRO A 204 14.18 1.47 5.41
CA PRO A 204 14.03 2.89 5.11
C PRO A 204 13.33 3.64 6.26
N GLN A 205 13.86 4.82 6.52
CA GLN A 205 13.30 5.78 7.48
C GLN A 205 13.40 7.17 6.88
N ALA A 206 12.31 7.88 6.81
CA ALA A 206 12.26 9.26 6.35
C ALA A 206 11.05 9.97 6.96
N SER A 207 11.12 11.28 7.08
CA SER A 207 9.94 12.11 7.32
C SER A 207 9.03 12.14 6.08
N ASP A 208 7.80 12.58 6.26
CA ASP A 208 6.84 12.72 5.17
C ASP A 208 7.28 13.76 4.11
N ASP A 209 7.99 14.82 4.52
CA ASP A 209 8.55 15.83 3.61
C ASP A 209 9.71 15.23 2.80
N GLU A 210 10.69 14.57 3.44
CA GLU A 210 11.82 13.93 2.75
C GLU A 210 11.35 12.87 1.75
N ALA A 211 10.40 12.03 2.14
CA ALA A 211 9.81 11.03 1.25
C ALA A 211 9.06 11.68 0.08
N THR A 212 8.27 12.73 0.34
CA THR A 212 7.55 13.46 -0.70
C THR A 212 8.53 14.06 -1.73
N GLU A 213 9.61 14.69 -1.29
CA GLU A 213 10.65 15.24 -2.19
C GLU A 213 11.36 14.15 -3.00
N PHE A 214 11.67 13.02 -2.36
CA PHE A 214 12.29 11.87 -3.03
C PHE A 214 11.39 11.32 -4.14
N PHE A 215 10.12 11.05 -3.85
CA PHE A 215 9.17 10.53 -4.83
C PHE A 215 8.87 11.53 -5.96
N GLU A 216 8.77 12.83 -5.67
CA GLU A 216 8.61 13.85 -6.72
C GLU A 216 9.82 13.94 -7.66
N LYS A 217 11.04 13.73 -7.12
CA LYS A 217 12.24 13.66 -7.96
C LYS A 217 12.21 12.42 -8.85
N LEU A 218 11.94 11.25 -8.28
CA LEU A 218 11.87 9.99 -8.99
C LEU A 218 10.79 10.02 -10.10
N SER A 219 9.64 10.60 -9.80
CA SER A 219 8.54 10.78 -10.76
C SER A 219 8.91 11.59 -11.99
N ARG A 220 9.80 12.60 -11.84
CA ARG A 220 10.30 13.41 -12.97
C ARG A 220 11.30 12.68 -13.83
N GLU A 221 12.02 11.72 -13.27
CA GLU A 221 12.99 10.89 -13.99
C GLU A 221 12.29 9.80 -14.83
N GLN A 222 11.06 9.43 -14.48
CA GLN A 222 10.22 8.46 -15.20
C GLN A 222 9.34 9.09 -16.29
N SER A 223 9.23 10.42 -16.36
CA SER A 223 8.40 11.18 -17.31
C SER A 223 9.19 11.57 -18.55
#